data_f132d4c8241e091b1d8e44dccd2ca49b
#
_entry.id   f132d4c8241e091b1d8e44dccd2ca49b
#
_cell.length_a   1.000
_cell.length_b   1.000
_cell.length_c   1.000
_cell.angle_alpha   90.00
_cell.angle_beta   90.00
_cell.angle_gamma   90.00
#
_symmetry.space_group_name_H-M   'P 1'
#
loop_
_entity.id
_entity.type
_entity.pdbx_description
1 polymer ?
#
loop_
_entity_poly.entity_id
_entity_poly.type
_entity_poly.pdbx_seq_one_letter_code
_entity_poly.pdbx_strand_id
1 'polypeptide(L)' 'MALRIRDDIDLKELEKFEFRKHEYTHLLVLRKKEHDFASIDIRNRRYEILDLCNLTYNLTYDLIKADLVVKE' A
#
# COMPACT_ATOMS: atom_id res chain seq x y z
N MET A 1 -10.93 6.26 8.48
CA MET A 1 -11.22 4.92 7.96
C MET A 1 -9.92 4.23 7.62
N ALA A 2 -9.70 3.03 8.16
CA ALA A 2 -8.49 2.27 7.89
C ALA A 2 -8.76 1.19 6.86
N LEU A 3 -7.78 0.94 6.00
CA LEU A 3 -7.84 -0.10 5.00
C LEU A 3 -6.74 -1.13 5.27
N ARG A 4 -7.03 -2.37 4.94
CA ARG A 4 -6.10 -3.48 5.10
C ARG A 4 -6.11 -4.32 3.83
N ILE A 5 -4.93 -4.81 3.43
CA ILE A 5 -4.84 -5.73 2.30
C ILE A 5 -5.51 -7.06 2.69
N ARG A 6 -6.30 -7.61 1.81
CA ARG A 6 -7.00 -8.88 2.06
C ARG A 6 -6.02 -9.99 2.35
N ASP A 7 -6.38 -10.87 3.28
CA ASP A 7 -5.50 -11.95 3.73
C ASP A 7 -5.22 -12.98 2.63
N ASP A 8 -6.12 -13.11 1.67
CA ASP A 8 -5.99 -14.07 0.57
C ASP A 8 -5.20 -13.53 -0.62
N ILE A 9 -4.67 -12.32 -0.53
CA ILE A 9 -3.88 -11.70 -1.58
C ILE A 9 -2.39 -11.93 -1.29
N ASP A 10 -1.66 -12.41 -2.31
CA ASP A 10 -0.20 -12.48 -2.22
C ASP A 10 0.34 -11.05 -2.29
N LEU A 11 1.18 -10.70 -1.33
CA LEU A 11 1.73 -9.34 -1.27
C LEU A 11 2.55 -8.99 -2.52
N LYS A 12 3.01 -9.98 -3.28
CA LYS A 12 3.70 -9.73 -4.54
C LYS A 12 2.81 -9.04 -5.56
N GLU A 13 1.50 -9.19 -5.43
CA GLU A 13 0.56 -8.48 -6.32
C GLU A 13 0.70 -6.97 -6.20
N LEU A 14 1.16 -6.49 -5.05
CA LEU A 14 1.31 -5.07 -4.81
C LEU A 14 2.50 -4.46 -5.55
N GLU A 15 3.40 -5.28 -6.09
CA GLU A 15 4.49 -4.79 -6.92
C GLU A 15 3.96 -4.13 -8.21
N LYS A 16 2.78 -4.54 -8.66
CA LYS A 16 2.13 -3.94 -9.82
C LYS A 16 1.73 -2.49 -9.56
N PHE A 17 1.61 -2.11 -8.30
CA PHE A 17 1.29 -0.76 -7.87
C PHE A 17 2.53 0.01 -7.42
N GLU A 18 3.72 -0.50 -7.78
CA GLU A 18 5.00 0.14 -7.49
C GLU A 18 5.43 0.08 -6.03
N PHE A 19 4.78 -0.75 -5.22
CA PHE A 19 5.25 -0.99 -3.86
C PHE A 19 6.50 -1.85 -3.88
N ARG A 20 7.48 -1.51 -3.03
CA ARG A 20 8.73 -2.26 -2.89
C ARG A 20 9.04 -2.44 -1.42
N LYS A 21 9.66 -3.57 -1.09
CA LYS A 21 10.10 -3.84 0.29
C LYS A 21 11.14 -2.79 0.70
N HIS A 22 10.87 -2.13 1.81
CA HIS A 22 11.82 -1.18 2.38
C HIS A 22 12.83 -1.95 3.24
N GLU A 23 14.13 -1.74 3.00
CA GLU A 23 15.17 -2.47 3.70
C GLU A 23 15.09 -2.23 5.22
N TYR A 24 15.36 -3.30 5.98
CA TYR A 24 15.42 -3.27 7.44
C TYR A 24 14.10 -2.89 8.10
N THR A 25 12.99 -3.00 7.39
CA THR A 25 11.66 -2.73 7.94
C THR A 25 10.69 -3.84 7.57
N HIS A 26 9.48 -3.77 8.15
CA HIS A 26 8.38 -4.66 7.81
C HIS A 26 7.39 -3.96 6.89
N LEU A 27 7.89 -3.05 6.06
CA LEU A 27 7.02 -2.22 5.21
C LEU A 27 7.28 -2.46 3.73
N LEU A 28 6.19 -2.47 2.98
CA LEU A 28 6.21 -2.24 1.54
C LEU A 28 5.92 -0.76 1.36
N VAL A 29 6.71 -0.08 0.54
CA VAL A 29 6.61 1.37 0.42
C VAL A 29 6.48 1.76 -1.04
N LEU A 30 5.61 2.72 -1.32
CA LEU A 30 5.57 3.41 -2.60
C LEU A 30 6.43 4.65 -2.47
N ARG A 31 7.61 4.61 -3.08
CA ARG A 31 8.57 5.70 -3.02
C ARG A 31 8.86 6.24 -4.40
N LYS A 32 8.86 7.56 -4.54
CA LYS A 32 9.27 8.24 -5.77
C LYS A 32 10.16 9.42 -5.39
N LYS A 33 11.31 9.53 -6.05
CA LYS A 33 12.27 10.63 -5.82
C LYS A 33 12.61 10.79 -4.33
N GLU A 34 12.86 9.66 -3.66
CA GLU A 34 13.23 9.61 -2.25
C GLU A 34 12.13 10.08 -1.29
N HIS A 35 10.88 10.18 -1.80
CA HIS A 35 9.73 10.54 -0.97
C HIS A 35 8.79 9.34 -0.86
N ASP A 36 8.39 9.01 0.37
CA ASP A 36 7.48 7.92 0.65
C ASP A 36 6.05 8.42 0.65
N PHE A 37 5.22 7.86 -0.23
CA PHE A 37 3.83 8.27 -0.37
C PHE A 37 2.84 7.39 0.39
N ALA A 38 3.11 6.10 0.45
CA ALA A 38 2.22 5.16 1.12
C ALA A 38 3.01 3.94 1.58
N SER A 39 2.46 3.23 2.56
CA SER A 39 3.10 2.02 3.07
C SER A 39 2.07 0.94 3.38
N ILE A 40 2.53 -0.31 3.37
CA ILE A 40 1.75 -1.46 3.79
C ILE A 40 2.61 -2.26 4.75
N ASP A 41 2.11 -2.47 5.97
CA ASP A 41 2.82 -3.29 6.95
C ASP A 41 2.64 -4.77 6.59
N ILE A 42 3.75 -5.48 6.40
CA ILE A 42 3.73 -6.88 5.99
C ILE A 42 3.07 -7.76 7.06
N ARG A 43 3.21 -7.38 8.33
CA ARG A 43 2.73 -8.19 9.45
C ARG A 43 1.23 -8.14 9.63
N ASN A 44 0.64 -6.94 9.59
CA ASN A 44 -0.80 -6.76 9.80
C ASN A 44 -1.55 -6.35 8.54
N ARG A 45 -0.83 -6.15 7.43
CA ARG A 45 -1.38 -5.79 6.12
C ARG A 45 -2.08 -4.44 6.08
N ARG A 46 -1.85 -3.60 7.09
CA ARG A 46 -2.47 -2.28 7.14
C ARG A 46 -1.87 -1.35 6.08
N TYR A 47 -2.75 -0.71 5.32
CA TYR A 47 -2.38 0.29 4.33
C TYR A 47 -2.43 1.67 4.96
N GLU A 48 -1.39 2.46 4.76
CA GLU A 48 -1.30 3.79 5.35
C GLU A 48 -0.84 4.79 4.29
N ILE A 49 -1.55 5.92 4.22
CA ILE A 49 -1.16 7.02 3.35
C ILE A 49 -0.23 7.93 4.14
N LEU A 50 0.98 8.13 3.63
CA LEU A 50 1.99 8.97 4.28
C LEU A 50 1.97 10.40 3.74
N ASP A 51 1.55 10.57 2.49
CA ASP A 51 1.42 11.88 1.87
C ASP A 51 0.09 11.92 1.11
N LEU A 52 -0.84 12.72 1.58
CA LEU A 52 -2.16 12.82 0.97
C LEU A 52 -2.10 13.76 -0.24
N CYS A 53 -2.13 13.18 -1.43
CA CYS A 53 -2.04 13.92 -2.69
C CYS A 53 -2.77 13.13 -3.79
N ASN A 54 -2.77 13.67 -5.02
CA ASN A 54 -3.46 13.01 -6.12
C ASN A 54 -2.91 11.60 -6.39
N LEU A 55 -1.60 11.41 -6.22
CA LEU A 55 -1.00 10.10 -6.42
C LEU A 55 -1.59 9.06 -5.47
N THR A 56 -1.65 9.38 -4.17
CA THR A 56 -2.18 8.45 -3.18
C THR A 56 -3.69 8.31 -3.25
N TYR A 57 -4.38 9.37 -3.64
CA TYR A 57 -5.82 9.29 -3.88
C TYR A 57 -6.11 8.29 -5.00
N ASN A 58 -5.42 8.40 -6.12
CA ASN A 58 -5.60 7.49 -7.25
C ASN A 58 -5.17 6.07 -6.91
N LEU A 59 -4.07 5.93 -6.17
CA LEU A 59 -3.59 4.62 -5.72
C LEU A 59 -4.64 3.92 -4.85
N THR A 60 -5.20 4.63 -3.88
CA THR A 60 -6.22 4.08 -3.00
C THR A 60 -7.45 3.63 -3.79
N TYR A 61 -7.88 4.46 -4.73
CA TYR A 61 -9.00 4.12 -5.61
C TYR A 61 -8.70 2.85 -6.40
N ASP A 62 -7.50 2.75 -6.97
CA ASP A 62 -7.10 1.60 -7.77
C ASP A 62 -7.05 0.32 -6.93
N LEU A 63 -6.58 0.40 -5.69
CA LEU A 63 -6.56 -0.75 -4.79
C LEU A 63 -7.97 -1.23 -4.46
N ILE A 64 -8.88 -0.28 -4.22
CA ILE A 64 -10.29 -0.61 -3.95
C ILE A 64 -10.93 -1.24 -5.18
N LYS A 65 -10.69 -0.66 -6.34
CA LYS A 65 -11.26 -1.14 -7.60
C LYS A 65 -10.76 -2.53 -7.94
N ALA A 66 -9.51 -2.83 -7.62
CA ALA A 66 -8.91 -4.14 -7.84
C ALA A 66 -9.33 -5.16 -6.79
N ASP A 67 -10.13 -4.75 -5.81
CA ASP A 67 -10.63 -5.61 -4.73
C ASP A 67 -9.51 -6.22 -3.88
N LEU A 68 -8.47 -5.43 -3.65
CA LEU A 68 -7.31 -5.88 -2.87
C LEU A 68 -7.38 -5.47 -1.40
N VAL A 69 -8.29 -4.57 -1.03
CA VAL A 69 -8.35 -4.02 0.32
C VAL A 69 -9.73 -4.22 0.93
N VAL A 70 -9.75 -4.25 2.26
CA VAL A 70 -10.99 -4.27 3.03
C VAL A 70 -10.92 -3.19 4.10
N LYS A 71 -12.08 -2.72 4.54
CA LYS A 71 -12.16 -1.79 5.66
C LYS A 71 -11.93 -2.55 6.96
N GLU A 72 -11.19 -1.92 7.84
CA GLU A 72 -11.09 -2.41 9.21
C GLU A 72 -12.18 -1.81 10.06
#